data_e76be65fdfc54e553215eb18e90ff40d
#
_entry.id   e76be65fdfc54e553215eb18e90ff40d
#
_cell.length_a   1.000
_cell.length_b   1.000
_cell.length_c   1.000
_cell.angle_alpha   90.00
_cell.angle_beta   90.00
_cell.angle_gamma   90.00
#
_symmetry.space_group_name_H-M   'P 1'
#
loop_
_entity.id
_entity.type
_entity.pdbx_description
1 polymer ?
#
loop_
_entity_poly.entity_id
_entity_poly.type
_entity_poly.pdbx_seq_one_letter_code
_entity_poly.pdbx_strand_id
1 'polypeptide(L)'
;MLLTETIRVAVDALRVNKMRSLLTMLGIVIGVGAVIAMVALGNGAQAQIQERIARLGTTVLQIDPQRVSTGGIQSTTTVKLTTKDVDMIVARSPNVVAVNWCQDRQLQVVWRNQNTNVQVTGTAANFLEVRGFHMAAGRMFGAAEEVGRRRVAVLGGEVLPLLNIESPDAIVGQQIRIAGRA
;
A
#
# COMPACT_ATOMS: atom_id res chain seq x y z
N MET A 1 58.94 15.46 8.36
CA MET A 1 59.26 16.75 7.74
C MET A 1 58.90 16.80 6.25
N LEU A 2 59.10 15.74 5.43
CA LEU A 2 58.74 15.73 4.00
C LEU A 2 57.24 15.93 3.67
N LEU A 3 56.34 15.38 4.45
CA LEU A 3 54.89 15.47 4.21
C LEU A 3 54.32 16.91 4.38
N THR A 4 54.83 17.65 5.34
CA THR A 4 54.37 19.03 5.58
C THR A 4 54.89 20.00 4.51
N GLU A 5 56.08 19.80 3.99
CA GLU A 5 56.60 20.56 2.88
C GLU A 5 55.86 20.24 1.58
N THR A 6 55.59 18.96 1.31
CA THR A 6 54.85 18.55 0.11
C THR A 6 53.43 19.15 0.11
N ILE A 7 52.71 19.16 1.25
CA ILE A 7 51.39 19.77 1.38
C ILE A 7 51.46 21.29 1.13
N ARG A 8 52.49 21.95 1.65
CA ARG A 8 52.64 23.39 1.48
C ARG A 8 52.88 23.78 0.04
N VAL A 9 53.76 23.06 -0.67
CA VAL A 9 54.03 23.26 -2.10
C VAL A 9 52.77 22.99 -2.93
N ALA A 10 51.98 21.95 -2.60
CA ALA A 10 50.71 21.64 -3.28
C ALA A 10 49.68 22.75 -3.10
N VAL A 11 49.54 23.29 -1.91
CA VAL A 11 48.61 24.41 -1.61
C VAL A 11 49.05 25.69 -2.34
N ASP A 12 50.34 25.98 -2.39
CA ASP A 12 50.87 27.15 -3.11
C ASP A 12 50.69 27.00 -4.63
N ALA A 13 50.88 25.82 -5.21
CA ALA A 13 50.55 25.53 -6.60
C ALA A 13 49.06 25.75 -6.95
N LEU A 14 48.15 25.38 -6.06
CA LEU A 14 46.73 25.64 -6.20
C LEU A 14 46.39 27.14 -6.13
N ARG A 15 47.12 27.90 -5.30
CA ARG A 15 46.93 29.35 -5.15
C ARG A 15 47.43 30.15 -6.36
N VAL A 16 48.47 29.68 -7.03
CA VAL A 16 48.99 30.33 -8.23
C VAL A 16 48.01 30.20 -9.42
N ASN A 17 47.27 29.08 -9.53
CA ASN A 17 46.35 28.83 -10.64
C ASN A 17 44.89 28.71 -10.12
N LYS A 18 44.41 29.68 -9.39
CA LYS A 18 43.11 29.68 -8.71
C LYS A 18 41.94 29.29 -9.61
N MET A 19 41.84 29.84 -10.81
CA MET A 19 40.71 29.57 -11.73
C MET A 19 40.67 28.12 -12.21
N ARG A 20 41.85 27.55 -12.53
CA ARG A 20 41.95 26.15 -12.98
C ARG A 20 41.60 25.20 -11.83
N SER A 21 42.13 25.47 -10.65
CA SER A 21 41.90 24.67 -9.46
C SER A 21 40.40 24.70 -9.04
N LEU A 22 39.78 25.87 -9.13
CA LEU A 22 38.36 26.03 -8.83
C LEU A 22 37.49 25.29 -9.85
N LEU A 23 37.78 25.38 -11.13
CA LEU A 23 37.03 24.66 -12.18
C LEU A 23 37.16 23.13 -12.03
N THR A 24 38.37 22.63 -11.77
CA THR A 24 38.56 21.19 -11.59
C THR A 24 37.90 20.67 -10.33
N MET A 25 37.99 21.41 -9.22
CA MET A 25 37.31 21.08 -7.97
C MET A 25 35.77 21.09 -8.14
N LEU A 26 35.24 22.10 -8.83
CA LEU A 26 33.81 22.19 -9.15
C LEU A 26 33.34 20.98 -9.96
N GLY A 27 34.12 20.58 -10.99
CA GLY A 27 33.82 19.40 -11.80
C GLY A 27 33.77 18.11 -10.97
N ILE A 28 34.73 17.94 -10.04
CA ILE A 28 34.74 16.78 -9.14
C ILE A 28 33.55 16.80 -8.20
N VAL A 29 33.23 17.94 -7.59
CA VAL A 29 32.10 18.08 -6.65
C VAL A 29 30.77 17.78 -7.36
N ILE A 30 30.58 18.35 -8.56
CA ILE A 30 29.35 18.08 -9.33
C ILE A 30 29.30 16.60 -9.75
N GLY A 31 30.38 16.02 -10.24
CA GLY A 31 30.43 14.62 -10.66
C GLY A 31 30.13 13.64 -9.51
N VAL A 32 30.82 13.81 -8.38
CA VAL A 32 30.59 12.98 -7.19
C VAL A 32 29.17 13.21 -6.63
N GLY A 33 28.73 14.47 -6.55
CA GLY A 33 27.40 14.82 -6.08
C GLY A 33 26.29 14.20 -6.94
N ALA A 34 26.45 14.19 -8.25
CA ALA A 34 25.49 13.54 -9.15
C ALA A 34 25.41 12.03 -8.94
N VAL A 35 26.54 11.37 -8.73
CA VAL A 35 26.56 9.91 -8.43
C VAL A 35 25.89 9.61 -7.09
N ILE A 36 26.18 10.38 -6.05
CA ILE A 36 25.56 10.22 -4.74
C ILE A 36 24.04 10.42 -4.84
N ALA A 37 23.59 11.45 -5.55
CA ALA A 37 22.17 11.72 -5.74
C ALA A 37 21.47 10.58 -6.50
N MET A 38 22.09 10.03 -7.54
CA MET A 38 21.57 8.90 -8.31
C MET A 38 21.43 7.64 -7.43
N VAL A 39 22.44 7.31 -6.64
CA VAL A 39 22.42 6.15 -5.74
C VAL A 39 21.36 6.34 -4.65
N ALA A 40 21.27 7.54 -4.08
CA ALA A 40 20.25 7.83 -3.05
C ALA A 40 18.82 7.69 -3.59
N LEU A 41 18.56 8.21 -4.81
CA LEU A 41 17.27 8.05 -5.49
C LEU A 41 16.97 6.58 -5.78
N GLY A 42 17.95 5.80 -6.26
CA GLY A 42 17.79 4.37 -6.52
C GLY A 42 17.44 3.57 -5.26
N ASN A 43 18.17 3.80 -4.18
CA ASN A 43 17.90 3.15 -2.89
C ASN A 43 16.53 3.56 -2.30
N GLY A 44 16.15 4.83 -2.42
CA GLY A 44 14.85 5.31 -1.99
C GLY A 44 13.69 4.68 -2.76
N ALA A 45 13.81 4.58 -4.08
CA ALA A 45 12.82 3.92 -4.92
C ALA A 45 12.71 2.41 -4.61
N GLN A 46 13.83 1.74 -4.41
CA GLN A 46 13.86 0.32 -4.03
C GLN A 46 13.19 0.09 -2.68
N ALA A 47 13.46 0.92 -1.67
CA ALA A 47 12.83 0.83 -0.36
C ALA A 47 11.31 1.02 -0.44
N GLN A 48 10.81 1.98 -1.23
CA GLN A 48 9.38 2.17 -1.47
C GLN A 48 8.72 0.96 -2.13
N ILE A 49 9.39 0.35 -3.12
CA ILE A 49 8.86 -0.85 -3.79
C ILE A 49 8.80 -2.01 -2.81
N GLN A 50 9.84 -2.23 -2.01
CA GLN A 50 9.87 -3.28 -1.00
C GLN A 50 8.77 -3.09 0.05
N GLU A 51 8.55 -1.85 0.50
CA GLU A 51 7.48 -1.54 1.45
C GLU A 51 6.09 -1.82 0.85
N ARG A 52 5.86 -1.46 -0.42
CA ARG A 52 4.60 -1.78 -1.13
C ARG A 52 4.37 -3.27 -1.25
N ILE A 53 5.40 -4.04 -1.61
CA ILE A 53 5.32 -5.51 -1.69
C ILE A 53 5.05 -6.10 -0.30
N ALA A 54 5.73 -5.63 0.73
CA ALA A 54 5.50 -6.09 2.11
C ALA A 54 4.06 -5.82 2.59
N ARG A 55 3.48 -4.66 2.22
CA ARG A 55 2.08 -4.33 2.54
C ARG A 55 1.06 -5.20 1.79
N LEU A 56 1.38 -5.68 0.60
CA LEU A 56 0.51 -6.60 -0.15
C LEU A 56 0.46 -8.01 0.46
N GLY A 57 1.38 -8.35 1.37
CA GLY A 57 1.51 -9.66 1.98
C GLY A 57 2.18 -10.66 1.01
N THR A 58 3.42 -11.02 1.26
CA THR A 58 4.20 -11.94 0.40
C THR A 58 3.64 -13.36 0.34
N THR A 59 2.71 -13.70 1.22
CA THR A 59 2.08 -15.02 1.36
C THR A 59 0.61 -15.05 0.95
N VAL A 60 0.06 -13.93 0.46
CA VAL A 60 -1.35 -13.86 0.04
C VAL A 60 -1.47 -14.20 -1.44
N LEU A 61 -2.22 -15.25 -1.73
CA LEU A 61 -2.62 -15.62 -3.09
C LEU A 61 -4.03 -15.09 -3.35
N GLN A 62 -4.19 -14.31 -4.41
CA GLN A 62 -5.50 -13.81 -4.85
C GLN A 62 -6.04 -14.69 -5.97
N ILE A 63 -7.28 -15.15 -5.84
CA ILE A 63 -7.99 -15.94 -6.83
C ILE A 63 -9.15 -15.12 -7.38
N ASP A 64 -9.04 -14.72 -8.64
CA ASP A 64 -10.08 -13.95 -9.32
C ASP A 64 -10.84 -14.82 -10.33
N PRO A 65 -12.18 -14.66 -10.41
CA PRO A 65 -12.95 -15.36 -11.42
C PRO A 65 -12.61 -14.88 -12.82
N GLN A 66 -12.10 -15.75 -13.67
CA GLN A 66 -11.82 -15.45 -15.07
C GLN A 66 -12.93 -15.91 -16.00
N ARG A 67 -13.08 -15.17 -17.11
CA ARG A 67 -13.89 -15.65 -18.23
C ARG A 67 -13.14 -16.78 -18.95
N VAL A 68 -13.76 -17.91 -19.09
CA VAL A 68 -13.17 -19.03 -19.82
C VAL A 68 -13.20 -18.70 -21.32
N SER A 69 -12.01 -18.64 -21.94
CA SER A 69 -11.88 -18.55 -23.40
C SER A 69 -11.53 -19.93 -23.93
N THR A 70 -12.44 -20.53 -24.70
CA THR A 70 -12.19 -21.81 -25.35
C THR A 70 -12.13 -21.55 -26.86
N GLY A 71 -10.98 -21.82 -27.47
CA GLY A 71 -10.80 -21.69 -28.93
C GLY A 71 -10.90 -20.28 -29.50
N GLY A 72 -10.52 -19.24 -28.73
CA GLY A 72 -10.55 -17.84 -29.17
C GLY A 72 -11.92 -17.16 -29.06
N ILE A 73 -12.97 -17.89 -28.69
CA ILE A 73 -14.30 -17.34 -28.44
C ILE A 73 -14.43 -17.07 -26.93
N GLN A 74 -14.63 -15.82 -26.57
CA GLN A 74 -14.91 -15.46 -25.15
C GLN A 74 -16.30 -16.01 -24.80
N SER A 75 -16.31 -16.96 -23.86
CA SER A 75 -17.57 -17.41 -23.27
C SER A 75 -18.22 -16.24 -22.51
N THR A 76 -19.52 -16.05 -22.75
CA THR A 76 -20.34 -15.12 -21.95
C THR A 76 -20.55 -15.59 -20.52
N THR A 77 -20.16 -16.82 -20.20
CA THR A 77 -20.31 -17.41 -18.87
C THR A 77 -19.11 -17.03 -18.01
N THR A 78 -19.30 -16.12 -17.08
CA THR A 78 -18.33 -15.83 -16.01
C THR A 78 -18.46 -16.91 -14.94
N VAL A 79 -17.40 -17.64 -14.68
CA VAL A 79 -17.35 -18.56 -13.53
C VAL A 79 -17.43 -17.70 -12.27
N LYS A 80 -18.46 -17.95 -11.45
CA LYS A 80 -18.63 -17.24 -10.19
C LYS A 80 -18.02 -18.08 -9.07
N LEU A 81 -17.15 -17.46 -8.28
CA LEU A 81 -16.70 -18.03 -7.01
C LEU A 81 -17.82 -17.92 -5.98
N THR A 82 -17.98 -18.94 -5.17
CA THR A 82 -18.98 -19.03 -4.11
C THR A 82 -18.33 -19.30 -2.77
N THR A 83 -19.06 -19.10 -1.68
CA THR A 83 -18.57 -19.43 -0.34
C THR A 83 -18.27 -20.92 -0.16
N LYS A 84 -18.92 -21.80 -0.93
CA LYS A 84 -18.60 -23.25 -0.95
C LYS A 84 -17.21 -23.54 -1.52
N ASP A 85 -16.73 -22.72 -2.43
CA ASP A 85 -15.36 -22.85 -2.97
C ASP A 85 -14.32 -22.50 -1.90
N VAL A 86 -14.63 -21.56 -1.01
CA VAL A 86 -13.81 -21.23 0.17
C VAL A 86 -13.66 -22.46 1.07
N ASP A 87 -14.78 -23.12 1.40
CA ASP A 87 -14.79 -24.32 2.25
C ASP A 87 -13.98 -25.45 1.62
N MET A 88 -14.08 -25.63 0.30
CA MET A 88 -13.29 -26.63 -0.44
C MET A 88 -11.79 -26.33 -0.43
N ILE A 89 -11.40 -25.06 -0.57
CA ILE A 89 -9.98 -24.65 -0.53
C ILE A 89 -9.40 -24.97 0.85
N VAL A 90 -10.08 -24.59 1.91
CA VAL A 90 -9.65 -24.88 3.28
C VAL A 90 -9.52 -26.36 3.51
N ALA A 91 -10.49 -27.18 3.06
CA ALA A 91 -10.50 -28.62 3.28
C ALA A 91 -9.41 -29.38 2.47
N ARG A 92 -9.02 -28.87 1.29
CA ARG A 92 -8.11 -29.59 0.36
C ARG A 92 -6.69 -29.05 0.33
N SER A 93 -6.42 -27.91 0.96
CA SER A 93 -5.13 -27.24 0.89
C SER A 93 -4.48 -27.12 2.27
N PRO A 94 -3.69 -28.12 2.70
CA PRO A 94 -3.12 -28.14 4.06
C PRO A 94 -2.12 -27.00 4.33
N ASN A 95 -1.59 -26.37 3.28
CA ASN A 95 -0.66 -25.25 3.40
C ASN A 95 -1.36 -23.88 3.45
N VAL A 96 -2.68 -23.85 3.35
CA VAL A 96 -3.46 -22.61 3.45
C VAL A 96 -3.86 -22.39 4.89
N VAL A 97 -3.34 -21.34 5.50
CA VAL A 97 -3.56 -21.00 6.91
C VAL A 97 -4.93 -20.33 7.10
N ALA A 98 -5.31 -19.44 6.20
CA ALA A 98 -6.59 -18.73 6.26
C ALA A 98 -7.06 -18.37 4.84
N VAL A 99 -8.37 -18.34 4.65
CA VAL A 99 -9.00 -17.90 3.40
C VAL A 99 -9.96 -16.75 3.73
N ASN A 100 -9.90 -15.70 2.93
CA ASN A 100 -10.82 -14.58 3.01
C ASN A 100 -11.51 -14.39 1.67
N TRP A 101 -12.82 -14.15 1.68
CA TRP A 101 -13.56 -13.76 0.50
C TRP A 101 -13.76 -12.24 0.46
N CYS A 102 -13.65 -11.65 -0.72
CA CYS A 102 -13.84 -10.23 -0.93
C CYS A 102 -14.76 -9.97 -2.12
N GLN A 103 -15.60 -8.94 -2.00
CA GLN A 103 -16.38 -8.41 -3.11
C GLN A 103 -16.30 -6.89 -3.10
N ASP A 104 -15.70 -6.33 -4.14
CA ASP A 104 -15.50 -4.89 -4.27
C ASP A 104 -16.60 -4.24 -5.10
N ARG A 105 -17.07 -3.08 -4.66
CA ARG A 105 -17.98 -2.20 -5.40
C ARG A 105 -17.67 -0.75 -5.12
N GLN A 106 -17.77 0.09 -6.15
CA GLN A 106 -17.77 1.54 -5.98
C GLN A 106 -19.15 1.99 -5.47
N LEU A 107 -19.18 2.53 -4.27
CA LEU A 107 -20.43 2.97 -3.63
C LEU A 107 -20.25 4.35 -3.00
N GLN A 108 -21.34 5.08 -2.95
CA GLN A 108 -21.39 6.36 -2.26
C GLN A 108 -21.50 6.11 -0.74
N VAL A 109 -20.60 6.72 -0.02
CA VAL A 109 -20.59 6.75 1.45
C VAL A 109 -20.93 8.17 1.89
N VAL A 110 -21.86 8.27 2.83
CA VAL A 110 -22.34 9.54 3.37
C VAL A 110 -22.23 9.53 4.89
N TRP A 111 -21.60 10.54 5.43
CA TRP A 111 -21.52 10.81 6.86
C TRP A 111 -21.87 12.27 7.13
N ARG A 112 -22.91 12.49 7.95
CA ARG A 112 -23.48 13.82 8.18
C ARG A 112 -23.84 14.51 6.85
N ASN A 113 -23.17 15.64 6.54
CA ASN A 113 -23.38 16.42 5.33
C ASN A 113 -22.29 16.21 4.26
N GLN A 114 -21.38 15.26 4.49
CA GLN A 114 -20.31 14.91 3.56
C GLN A 114 -20.64 13.62 2.83
N ASN A 115 -20.30 13.58 1.55
CA ASN A 115 -20.44 12.37 0.73
C ASN A 115 -19.19 12.17 -0.12
N THR A 116 -18.84 10.91 -0.34
CA THR A 116 -17.75 10.53 -1.20
C THR A 116 -18.05 9.20 -1.88
N ASN A 117 -17.46 8.99 -3.07
CA ASN A 117 -17.57 7.72 -3.78
C ASN A 117 -16.27 6.95 -3.60
N VAL A 118 -16.35 5.83 -2.92
CA VAL A 118 -15.18 5.00 -2.57
C VAL A 118 -15.43 3.54 -2.86
N GLN A 119 -14.35 2.80 -2.98
CA GLN A 119 -14.43 1.34 -3.06
C GLN A 119 -14.85 0.79 -1.70
N VAL A 120 -15.96 0.06 -1.70
CA VAL A 120 -16.48 -0.65 -0.53
C VAL A 120 -16.28 -2.13 -0.76
N THR A 121 -15.53 -2.77 0.13
CA THR A 121 -15.23 -4.20 0.10
C THR A 121 -16.10 -4.94 1.09
N GLY A 122 -16.98 -5.81 0.58
CA GLY A 122 -17.65 -6.81 1.41
C GLY A 122 -16.68 -7.95 1.69
N THR A 123 -16.50 -8.33 2.97
CA THR A 123 -15.45 -9.27 3.36
C THR A 123 -15.80 -10.03 4.63
N ALA A 124 -15.06 -11.09 4.96
CA ALA A 124 -15.17 -11.83 6.19
C ALA A 124 -14.44 -11.16 7.37
N ALA A 125 -14.71 -11.62 8.59
CA ALA A 125 -14.15 -11.05 9.82
C ALA A 125 -12.62 -11.15 9.92
N ASN A 126 -12.00 -12.09 9.23
CA ASN A 126 -10.54 -12.34 9.24
C ASN A 126 -9.77 -11.47 8.22
N PHE A 127 -10.40 -10.46 7.62
CA PHE A 127 -9.79 -9.61 6.58
C PHE A 127 -8.48 -8.95 7.03
N LEU A 128 -8.46 -8.38 8.23
CA LEU A 128 -7.28 -7.70 8.76
C LEU A 128 -6.11 -8.66 8.94
N GLU A 129 -6.39 -9.86 9.46
CA GLU A 129 -5.39 -10.90 9.68
C GLU A 129 -4.77 -11.36 8.35
N VAL A 130 -5.60 -11.69 7.36
CA VAL A 130 -5.14 -12.16 6.05
C VAL A 130 -4.37 -11.08 5.30
N ARG A 131 -4.78 -9.81 5.42
CA ARG A 131 -4.13 -8.68 4.74
C ARG A 131 -3.00 -8.03 5.53
N GLY A 132 -2.80 -8.42 6.79
CA GLY A 132 -1.80 -7.82 7.68
C GLY A 132 -2.09 -6.37 8.02
N PHE A 133 -3.37 -5.96 8.05
CA PHE A 133 -3.76 -4.60 8.39
C PHE A 133 -4.00 -4.46 9.90
N HIS A 134 -3.78 -3.26 10.41
CA HIS A 134 -4.00 -2.93 11.81
C HIS A 134 -5.05 -1.84 11.96
N MET A 135 -5.81 -1.92 13.05
CA MET A 135 -6.78 -0.88 13.41
C MET A 135 -6.07 0.31 14.07
N ALA A 136 -6.39 1.50 13.62
CA ALA A 136 -5.94 2.74 14.28
C ALA A 136 -6.84 3.10 15.46
N ALA A 137 -8.15 2.82 15.35
CA ALA A 137 -9.14 3.05 16.40
C ALA A 137 -10.30 2.06 16.25
N GLY A 138 -10.98 1.76 17.33
CA GLY A 138 -12.10 0.82 17.33
C GLY A 138 -11.67 -0.65 17.19
N ARG A 139 -12.51 -1.47 16.56
CA ARG A 139 -12.26 -2.89 16.32
C ARG A 139 -12.83 -3.37 14.98
N MET A 140 -12.32 -4.46 14.46
CA MET A 140 -12.95 -5.19 13.37
C MET A 140 -14.24 -5.89 13.86
N PHE A 141 -15.19 -6.08 12.97
CA PHE A 141 -16.34 -6.90 13.25
C PHE A 141 -15.94 -8.38 13.41
N GLY A 142 -16.63 -9.07 14.28
CA GLY A 142 -16.36 -10.49 14.58
C GLY A 142 -17.26 -11.44 13.79
N ALA A 143 -16.96 -12.74 13.89
CA ALA A 143 -17.73 -13.80 13.23
C ALA A 143 -19.22 -13.80 13.61
N ALA A 144 -19.58 -13.43 14.83
CA ALA A 144 -20.98 -13.32 15.25
C ALA A 144 -21.75 -12.21 14.51
N GLU A 145 -21.06 -11.10 14.20
CA GLU A 145 -21.64 -9.99 13.43
C GLU A 145 -21.75 -10.34 11.94
N GLU A 146 -20.79 -11.10 11.43
CA GLU A 146 -20.81 -11.62 10.06
C GLU A 146 -21.97 -12.61 9.87
N VAL A 147 -22.07 -13.64 10.71
CA VAL A 147 -23.14 -14.64 10.66
C VAL A 147 -24.51 -13.99 10.87
N GLY A 148 -24.60 -13.04 11.83
CA GLY A 148 -25.80 -12.26 12.10
C GLY A 148 -26.14 -11.22 11.05
N ARG A 149 -25.31 -11.06 9.99
CA ARG A 149 -25.45 -10.05 8.91
C ARG A 149 -25.71 -8.65 9.48
N ARG A 150 -24.99 -8.31 10.55
CA ARG A 150 -25.11 -6.99 11.15
C ARG A 150 -24.54 -5.93 10.21
N ARG A 151 -25.18 -4.78 10.19
CA ARG A 151 -24.73 -3.63 9.38
C ARG A 151 -23.61 -2.90 10.11
N VAL A 152 -22.41 -3.37 9.96
CA VAL A 152 -21.19 -2.78 10.52
C VAL A 152 -20.20 -2.51 9.41
N ALA A 153 -19.42 -1.44 9.54
CA ALA A 153 -18.41 -1.09 8.58
C ALA A 153 -17.14 -0.64 9.28
N VAL A 154 -16.01 -0.90 8.64
CA VAL A 154 -14.70 -0.39 9.01
C VAL A 154 -14.25 0.57 7.92
N LEU A 155 -13.84 1.77 8.29
CA LEU A 155 -13.37 2.78 7.36
C LEU A 155 -11.86 2.67 7.17
N GLY A 156 -11.41 2.70 5.92
CA GLY A 156 -10.00 2.86 5.61
C GLY A 156 -9.48 4.26 5.97
N GLY A 157 -8.24 4.38 6.38
CA GLY A 157 -7.65 5.65 6.80
C GLY A 157 -7.73 6.76 5.75
N GLU A 158 -7.67 6.40 4.47
CA GLU A 158 -7.77 7.37 3.35
C GLU A 158 -9.20 7.94 3.15
N VAL A 159 -10.21 7.30 3.72
CA VAL A 159 -11.61 7.78 3.64
C VAL A 159 -11.88 8.91 4.64
N LEU A 160 -11.14 8.96 5.75
CA LEU A 160 -11.35 9.96 6.79
C LEU A 160 -11.22 11.41 6.26
N PRO A 161 -10.13 11.79 5.58
CA PRO A 161 -10.00 13.14 5.04
C PRO A 161 -11.05 13.46 3.98
N LEU A 162 -11.52 12.47 3.20
CA LEU A 162 -12.57 12.67 2.20
C LEU A 162 -13.94 12.98 2.82
N LEU A 163 -14.15 12.57 4.06
CA LEU A 163 -15.35 12.85 4.84
C LEU A 163 -15.15 13.99 5.88
N ASN A 164 -14.02 14.72 5.81
CA ASN A 164 -13.61 15.76 6.77
C ASN A 164 -13.62 15.25 8.22
N ILE A 165 -13.09 14.05 8.45
CA ILE A 165 -12.95 13.44 9.76
C ILE A 165 -11.51 13.67 10.24
N GLU A 166 -11.33 14.45 11.30
CA GLU A 166 -10.01 14.85 11.80
C GLU A 166 -9.33 13.73 12.61
N SER A 167 -10.12 12.90 13.30
CA SER A 167 -9.60 11.83 14.14
C SER A 167 -10.36 10.52 13.93
N PRO A 168 -9.67 9.37 13.86
CA PRO A 168 -10.30 8.06 13.75
C PRO A 168 -11.32 7.77 14.86
N ASP A 169 -11.06 8.25 16.08
CA ASP A 169 -11.95 8.04 17.22
C ASP A 169 -13.30 8.75 17.09
N ALA A 170 -13.36 9.84 16.34
CA ALA A 170 -14.58 10.64 16.16
C ALA A 170 -15.67 9.89 15.38
N ILE A 171 -15.32 8.88 14.59
CA ILE A 171 -16.27 8.13 13.77
C ILE A 171 -16.65 6.78 14.40
N VAL A 172 -15.87 6.29 15.36
CA VAL A 172 -16.16 5.01 16.02
C VAL A 172 -17.52 5.07 16.73
N GLY A 173 -18.37 4.09 16.45
CA GLY A 173 -19.74 4.02 16.99
C GLY A 173 -20.76 4.96 16.34
N GLN A 174 -20.35 5.72 15.34
CA GLN A 174 -21.25 6.58 14.58
C GLN A 174 -21.93 5.83 13.43
N GLN A 175 -23.07 6.34 13.00
CA GLN A 175 -23.81 5.78 11.87
C GLN A 175 -23.40 6.45 10.55
N ILE A 176 -23.10 5.64 9.55
CA ILE A 176 -22.83 6.06 8.18
C ILE A 176 -23.86 5.46 7.23
N ARG A 177 -24.10 6.10 6.09
CA ARG A 177 -24.97 5.57 5.03
C ARG A 177 -24.11 5.14 3.85
N ILE A 178 -24.32 3.91 3.39
CA ILE A 178 -23.63 3.33 2.22
C ILE A 178 -24.70 2.99 1.18
N ALA A 179 -24.57 3.52 -0.03
CA ALA A 179 -25.56 3.34 -1.10
C ALA A 179 -27.00 3.64 -0.67
N GLY A 180 -27.20 4.68 0.13
CA GLY A 180 -28.51 5.09 0.65
C GLY A 180 -29.07 4.24 1.80
N ARG A 181 -28.33 3.22 2.25
CA ARG A 181 -28.71 2.36 3.40
C ARG A 181 -27.85 2.68 4.61
N ALA A 182 -28.44 2.77 5.77
CA ALA A 182 -27.77 2.98 7.06
C ALA A 182 -27.62 1.66 7.81
#